data_39141b17911d6ac4d6ff42ed8f9214ef
#
_entry.id   39141b17911d6ac4d6ff42ed8f9214ef
#
_cell.length_a   1.000
_cell.length_b   1.000
_cell.length_c   1.000
_cell.angle_alpha   90.00
_cell.angle_beta   90.00
_cell.angle_gamma   90.00
#
_symmetry.space_group_name_H-M   'P 1'
#
loop_
_entity.id
_entity.type
_entity.pdbx_description
1 polymer ?
#
loop_
_entity_poly.entity_id
_entity_poly.type
_entity_poly.pdbx_seq_one_letter_code
_entity_poly.pdbx_strand_id
1 'polypeptide(L)'
;MAQSNFEERIDTYEIESTNVMTGDRDRSRYLYYQLKMSMAKAKQIDIIVSFLMESGVRMLLNDMKRALDRDVKIRILTGNYLGITQPSALYLIKSELGDRVDLRLYNETSRSFHPKSYIFHYESSNEIYIGSSNISKSALTSGIEWNYRFSDTLDKKNYELFYATFEDLFLNHSIIIDDEELKRYSKAWKKPAVSRDLAKYDTAEDNEDRNTENVRMLYRPRGAQIEALYALQESRMEGATKGLVYAATGIGKTYLAAFDSAKYERVLFVAHREEILKQAAVSFKNVRNSEDYGFFDGKEKDRDKSVIFASVATLGRTEYLN
;
A
#
# COMPACT_ATOMS: atom_id res chain seq x y z
N MET A 1 7.94 -29.08 19.89
CA MET A 1 8.99 -28.64 18.95
C MET A 1 8.61 -29.08 17.55
N ALA A 2 8.09 -28.19 16.77
CA ALA A 2 8.04 -28.29 15.31
C ALA A 2 7.74 -26.87 14.80
N GLN A 3 8.81 -26.09 14.60
CA GLN A 3 8.74 -24.87 13.80
C GLN A 3 8.53 -25.31 12.36
N SER A 4 7.32 -25.09 11.83
CA SER A 4 7.07 -25.26 10.41
C SER A 4 7.58 -23.99 9.69
N ASN A 5 8.72 -24.14 9.06
CA ASN A 5 9.21 -23.21 8.03
C ASN A 5 8.17 -23.16 6.91
N PHE A 6 7.38 -22.09 6.88
CA PHE A 6 6.66 -21.68 5.70
C PHE A 6 7.65 -20.91 4.81
N GLU A 7 8.56 -21.64 4.18
CA GLU A 7 9.23 -21.14 2.99
C GLU A 7 8.16 -21.02 1.90
N GLU A 8 7.77 -19.77 1.59
CA GLU A 8 7.11 -19.49 0.32
C GLU A 8 7.97 -20.16 -0.78
N ARG A 9 7.42 -21.15 -1.43
CA ARG A 9 7.96 -21.65 -2.70
C ARG A 9 7.89 -20.45 -3.65
N ILE A 10 8.98 -19.72 -3.76
CA ILE A 10 9.26 -18.88 -4.91
C ILE A 10 9.32 -19.87 -6.06
N ASP A 11 8.32 -19.87 -6.94
CA ASP A 11 8.44 -20.49 -8.25
C ASP A 11 9.67 -19.86 -8.90
N THR A 12 10.80 -20.52 -8.78
CA THR A 12 12.05 -20.19 -9.45
C THR A 12 11.93 -20.60 -10.92
N TYR A 13 10.98 -19.98 -11.60
CA TYR A 13 11.18 -19.81 -13.03
C TYR A 13 12.34 -18.82 -13.16
N GLU A 14 13.42 -19.24 -13.79
CA GLU A 14 14.52 -18.36 -14.15
C GLU A 14 13.95 -17.23 -15.02
N ILE A 15 13.64 -16.09 -14.38
CA ILE A 15 13.17 -14.91 -15.09
C ILE A 15 14.37 -14.40 -15.86
N GLU A 16 14.32 -14.50 -17.17
CA GLU A 16 15.38 -14.00 -18.03
C GLU A 16 15.51 -12.48 -17.87
N SER A 17 16.74 -12.03 -17.61
CA SER A 17 17.05 -10.61 -17.53
C SER A 17 17.01 -10.01 -18.94
N THR A 18 16.09 -9.07 -19.17
CA THR A 18 15.96 -8.37 -20.46
C THR A 18 16.14 -6.87 -20.31
N ASN A 19 16.64 -6.22 -21.36
CA ASN A 19 16.70 -4.75 -21.41
C ASN A 19 15.42 -4.12 -21.99
N VAL A 20 14.56 -4.92 -22.58
CA VAL A 20 13.31 -4.44 -23.23
C VAL A 20 12.13 -5.12 -22.59
N MET A 21 11.25 -4.34 -21.98
CA MET A 21 9.99 -4.79 -21.39
C MET A 21 8.85 -4.23 -22.21
N THR A 22 8.02 -5.08 -22.79
CA THR A 22 6.94 -4.72 -23.71
C THR A 22 5.56 -4.99 -23.17
N GLY A 23 5.46 -5.65 -21.98
CA GLY A 23 4.18 -6.02 -21.39
C GLY A 23 3.42 -7.04 -22.23
N ASP A 24 4.11 -7.84 -23.05
CA ASP A 24 3.50 -8.97 -23.74
C ASP A 24 3.34 -10.16 -22.76
N ARG A 25 2.72 -11.24 -23.20
CA ARG A 25 2.28 -12.36 -22.34
C ARG A 25 3.41 -13.10 -21.60
N ASP A 26 4.67 -12.77 -21.85
CA ASP A 26 5.81 -13.33 -21.13
C ASP A 26 6.05 -12.54 -19.84
N ARG A 27 6.05 -13.22 -18.69
CA ARG A 27 6.27 -12.61 -17.36
C ARG A 27 7.60 -11.86 -17.27
N SER A 28 8.65 -12.34 -17.92
CA SER A 28 9.97 -11.68 -17.94
C SER A 28 9.91 -10.28 -18.54
N ARG A 29 8.94 -10.01 -19.39
CA ARG A 29 8.74 -8.74 -20.09
C ARG A 29 7.84 -7.76 -19.38
N TYR A 30 7.36 -8.07 -18.17
CA TYR A 30 6.70 -7.10 -17.29
C TYR A 30 7.72 -6.41 -16.40
N LEU A 31 7.57 -5.10 -16.27
CA LEU A 31 8.51 -4.29 -15.48
C LEU A 31 8.63 -4.77 -14.02
N TYR A 32 7.54 -5.24 -13.41
CA TYR A 32 7.53 -5.71 -12.03
C TYR A 32 8.64 -6.71 -11.69
N TYR A 33 8.81 -7.72 -12.52
CA TYR A 33 9.80 -8.78 -12.26
C TYR A 33 11.22 -8.28 -12.38
N GLN A 34 11.49 -7.37 -13.34
CA GLN A 34 12.80 -6.74 -13.51
C GLN A 34 13.12 -5.81 -12.33
N LEU A 35 12.16 -4.98 -11.89
CA LEU A 35 12.33 -4.14 -10.71
C LEU A 35 12.61 -4.95 -9.45
N LYS A 36 11.91 -6.08 -9.26
CA LYS A 36 12.14 -6.97 -8.12
C LYS A 36 13.57 -7.50 -8.07
N MET A 37 14.13 -7.91 -9.22
CA MET A 37 15.52 -8.37 -9.32
C MET A 37 16.49 -7.23 -9.00
N SER A 38 16.24 -6.03 -9.50
CA SER A 38 17.10 -4.87 -9.25
C SER A 38 17.01 -4.42 -7.79
N MET A 39 15.82 -4.34 -7.20
CA MET A 39 15.64 -4.02 -5.78
C MET A 39 16.39 -4.99 -4.85
N ALA A 40 16.45 -6.28 -5.20
CA ALA A 40 17.13 -7.29 -4.39
C ALA A 40 18.66 -7.06 -4.28
N LYS A 41 19.27 -6.37 -5.23
CA LYS A 41 20.72 -6.16 -5.32
C LYS A 41 21.15 -4.72 -5.04
N ALA A 42 20.22 -3.77 -5.12
CA ALA A 42 20.53 -2.35 -5.02
C ALA A 42 21.11 -1.95 -3.67
N LYS A 43 21.96 -0.90 -3.69
CA LYS A 43 22.50 -0.16 -2.54
C LYS A 43 21.76 1.17 -2.34
N GLN A 44 21.17 1.72 -3.42
CA GLN A 44 20.26 2.85 -3.39
C GLN A 44 19.24 2.68 -4.51
N ILE A 45 18.02 3.16 -4.26
CA ILE A 45 16.90 3.10 -5.19
C ILE A 45 16.30 4.51 -5.31
N ASP A 46 16.21 5.01 -6.53
CA ASP A 46 15.59 6.30 -6.84
C ASP A 46 14.47 6.09 -7.85
N ILE A 47 13.28 6.56 -7.51
CA ILE A 47 12.08 6.38 -8.33
C ILE A 47 11.51 7.75 -8.66
N ILE A 48 11.23 7.98 -9.93
CA ILE A 48 10.52 9.17 -10.40
C ILE A 48 9.35 8.74 -11.28
N VAL A 49 8.12 9.01 -10.85
CA VAL A 49 6.90 8.62 -11.57
C VAL A 49 5.85 9.72 -11.55
N SER A 50 5.06 9.80 -12.59
CA SER A 50 4.03 10.84 -12.72
C SER A 50 2.92 10.73 -11.68
N PHE A 51 2.61 9.48 -11.29
CA PHE A 51 1.61 9.20 -10.25
C PHE A 51 1.84 7.85 -9.56
N LEU A 52 1.25 7.73 -8.38
CA LEU A 52 1.21 6.52 -7.56
C LEU A 52 -0.23 6.04 -7.37
N MET A 53 -0.49 4.77 -7.62
CA MET A 53 -1.74 4.10 -7.23
C MET A 53 -1.48 3.11 -6.10
N GLU A 54 -2.44 2.97 -5.21
CA GLU A 54 -2.38 2.05 -4.06
C GLU A 54 -2.04 0.62 -4.50
N SER A 55 -2.65 0.17 -5.61
CA SER A 55 -2.44 -1.16 -6.18
C SER A 55 -0.97 -1.44 -6.51
N GLY A 56 -0.30 -0.51 -7.17
CA GLY A 56 1.11 -0.65 -7.54
C GLY A 56 2.06 -0.54 -6.34
N VAL A 57 1.75 0.37 -5.40
CA VAL A 57 2.53 0.47 -4.16
C VAL A 57 2.48 -0.84 -3.38
N ARG A 58 1.30 -1.46 -3.25
CA ARG A 58 1.15 -2.75 -2.57
C ARG A 58 2.01 -3.86 -3.18
N MET A 59 2.16 -3.85 -4.49
CA MET A 59 2.99 -4.85 -5.18
C MET A 59 4.47 -4.72 -4.82
N LEU A 60 4.99 -3.49 -4.76
CA LEU A 60 6.41 -3.23 -4.50
C LEU A 60 6.76 -3.18 -3.00
N LEU A 61 5.76 -3.11 -2.13
CA LEU A 61 5.93 -2.82 -0.71
C LEU A 61 6.86 -3.79 0.01
N ASN A 62 6.70 -5.09 -0.22
CA ASN A 62 7.53 -6.12 0.42
C ASN A 62 8.98 -6.09 -0.08
N ASP A 63 9.19 -5.76 -1.36
CA ASP A 63 10.53 -5.64 -1.93
C ASP A 63 11.23 -4.38 -1.41
N MET A 64 10.50 -3.28 -1.26
CA MET A 64 11.00 -2.06 -0.61
C MET A 64 11.35 -2.31 0.88
N LYS A 65 10.50 -3.01 1.64
CA LYS A 65 10.80 -3.40 3.03
C LYS A 65 12.09 -4.19 3.11
N ARG A 66 12.23 -5.23 2.29
CA ARG A 66 13.45 -6.04 2.23
C ARG A 66 14.70 -5.23 1.85
N ALA A 67 14.57 -4.23 0.99
CA ALA A 67 15.66 -3.32 0.66
C ALA A 67 16.02 -2.44 1.88
N LEU A 68 15.04 -1.83 2.52
CA LEU A 68 15.24 -1.02 3.74
C LEU A 68 15.85 -1.83 4.90
N ASP A 69 15.50 -3.11 5.03
CA ASP A 69 16.08 -4.01 6.05
C ASP A 69 17.57 -4.35 5.78
N ARG A 70 18.07 -4.02 4.57
CA ARG A 70 19.49 -4.06 4.20
C ARG A 70 20.15 -2.67 4.18
N ASP A 71 19.51 -1.68 4.83
CA ASP A 71 19.98 -0.27 4.87
C ASP A 71 20.06 0.40 3.50
N VAL A 72 19.27 -0.04 2.52
CA VAL A 72 19.18 0.57 1.20
C VAL A 72 18.42 1.87 1.28
N LYS A 73 19.02 2.97 0.82
CA LYS A 73 18.36 4.28 0.73
C LYS A 73 17.32 4.24 -0.39
N ILE A 74 16.08 4.63 -0.10
CA ILE A 74 15.00 4.73 -1.09
C ILE A 74 14.51 6.16 -1.16
N ARG A 75 14.48 6.74 -2.36
CA ARG A 75 13.94 8.07 -2.66
C ARG A 75 12.84 7.93 -3.71
N ILE A 76 11.71 8.58 -3.49
CA ILE A 76 10.57 8.54 -4.41
C ILE A 76 10.12 9.98 -4.69
N LEU A 77 10.18 10.37 -5.96
CA LEU A 77 9.60 11.61 -6.46
C LEU A 77 8.35 11.28 -7.29
N THR A 78 7.22 11.78 -6.87
CA THR A 78 5.96 11.64 -7.61
C THR A 78 5.32 12.98 -7.90
N GLY A 79 4.43 13.02 -8.87
CA GLY A 79 3.61 14.19 -9.15
C GLY A 79 2.13 13.96 -8.83
N ASN A 80 1.34 14.97 -9.06
CA ASN A 80 -0.12 14.86 -9.06
C ASN A 80 -0.67 15.05 -10.48
N TYR A 81 -0.10 14.33 -11.44
CA TYR A 81 -0.52 14.42 -12.83
C TYR A 81 -2.00 14.03 -12.96
N LEU A 82 -2.81 14.94 -13.49
CA LEU A 82 -4.27 14.81 -13.62
C LEU A 82 -5.00 14.41 -12.31
N GLY A 83 -4.42 14.64 -11.15
CA GLY A 83 -5.00 14.25 -9.87
C GLY A 83 -5.01 12.74 -9.60
N ILE A 84 -4.22 11.94 -10.32
CA ILE A 84 -4.28 10.47 -10.27
C ILE A 84 -3.59 9.91 -9.04
N THR A 85 -2.51 10.55 -8.52
CA THR A 85 -1.83 10.06 -7.33
C THR A 85 -2.83 9.92 -6.17
N GLN A 86 -2.98 8.70 -5.68
CA GLN A 86 -3.96 8.39 -4.63
C GLN A 86 -3.40 8.72 -3.25
N PRO A 87 -4.13 9.46 -2.40
CA PRO A 87 -3.73 9.67 -1.00
C PRO A 87 -3.43 8.35 -0.28
N SER A 88 -4.25 7.32 -0.50
CA SER A 88 -4.02 5.99 0.09
C SER A 88 -2.68 5.36 -0.30
N ALA A 89 -2.14 5.65 -1.49
CA ALA A 89 -0.81 5.20 -1.89
C ALA A 89 0.29 5.88 -1.06
N LEU A 90 0.17 7.20 -0.86
CA LEU A 90 1.11 7.98 -0.04
C LEU A 90 1.05 7.57 1.43
N TYR A 91 -0.16 7.44 2.00
CA TYR A 91 -0.36 6.94 3.36
C TYR A 91 0.20 5.53 3.55
N LEU A 92 0.03 4.65 2.56
CA LEU A 92 0.56 3.29 2.61
C LEU A 92 2.09 3.27 2.68
N ILE A 93 2.77 4.12 1.89
CA ILE A 93 4.23 4.27 1.96
C ILE A 93 4.63 4.77 3.36
N LYS A 94 4.00 5.84 3.85
CA LYS A 94 4.32 6.40 5.17
C LYS A 94 4.04 5.43 6.32
N SER A 95 2.90 4.75 6.32
CA SER A 95 2.52 3.82 7.39
C SER A 95 3.39 2.56 7.44
N GLU A 96 3.83 2.06 6.29
CA GLU A 96 4.51 0.77 6.19
C GLU A 96 6.04 0.89 6.12
N LEU A 97 6.54 1.99 5.59
CA LEU A 97 7.98 2.22 5.41
C LEU A 97 8.52 3.34 6.31
N GLY A 98 7.66 4.21 6.81
CA GLY A 98 8.02 5.31 7.70
C GLY A 98 8.94 6.33 7.03
N ASP A 99 9.74 7.02 7.84
CA ASP A 99 10.71 8.02 7.38
C ASP A 99 12.00 7.42 6.80
N ARG A 100 12.05 6.10 6.67
CA ARG A 100 13.14 5.39 5.97
C ARG A 100 13.10 5.61 4.46
N VAL A 101 11.98 6.13 3.93
CA VAL A 101 11.84 6.51 2.51
C VAL A 101 11.71 8.02 2.42
N ASP A 102 12.59 8.66 1.63
CA ASP A 102 12.44 10.08 1.29
C ASP A 102 11.40 10.21 0.17
N LEU A 103 10.16 10.49 0.57
CA LEU A 103 9.01 10.62 -0.33
C LEU A 103 8.72 12.09 -0.59
N ARG A 104 8.74 12.48 -1.86
CA ARG A 104 8.53 13.88 -2.27
C ARG A 104 7.49 14.04 -3.36
N LEU A 105 6.85 15.18 -3.37
CA LEU A 105 5.89 15.62 -4.38
C LEU A 105 6.49 16.74 -5.24
N TYR A 106 6.45 16.59 -6.56
CA TYR A 106 6.81 17.64 -7.49
C TYR A 106 5.90 18.86 -7.31
N ASN A 107 6.48 20.05 -7.17
CA ASN A 107 5.77 21.24 -6.69
C ASN A 107 5.72 22.41 -7.70
N GLU A 108 6.13 22.22 -8.94
CA GLU A 108 5.98 23.28 -9.95
C GLU A 108 4.66 23.15 -10.72
N THR A 109 3.87 24.23 -10.71
CA THR A 109 2.58 24.26 -11.41
C THR A 109 2.69 24.72 -12.87
N SER A 110 3.83 25.32 -13.24
CA SER A 110 4.07 25.86 -14.58
C SER A 110 4.49 24.83 -15.61
N ARG A 111 4.91 23.63 -15.16
CA ARG A 111 5.40 22.55 -16.03
C ARG A 111 4.66 21.25 -15.76
N SER A 112 4.28 20.57 -16.82
CA SER A 112 3.71 19.24 -16.75
C SER A 112 4.77 18.24 -16.25
N PHE A 113 4.42 17.40 -15.26
CA PHE A 113 5.30 16.38 -14.72
C PHE A 113 4.82 14.98 -15.12
N HIS A 114 5.55 14.36 -16.06
CA HIS A 114 5.14 13.06 -16.61
C HIS A 114 6.29 12.04 -16.80
N PRO A 115 7.37 12.08 -16.00
CA PRO A 115 8.44 11.08 -16.08
C PRO A 115 8.00 9.73 -15.50
N LYS A 116 8.65 8.66 -15.95
CA LYS A 116 8.58 7.33 -15.35
C LYS A 116 9.94 6.68 -15.51
N SER A 117 10.66 6.64 -14.40
CA SER A 117 12.00 6.07 -14.36
C SER A 117 12.31 5.46 -13.00
N TYR A 118 13.09 4.39 -13.01
CA TYR A 118 13.53 3.67 -11.83
C TYR A 118 15.04 3.51 -11.93
N ILE A 119 15.78 4.07 -10.98
CA ILE A 119 17.23 4.12 -10.97
C ILE A 119 17.75 3.26 -9.83
N PHE A 120 18.65 2.35 -10.12
CA PHE A 120 19.25 1.45 -9.15
C PHE A 120 20.76 1.63 -9.14
N HIS A 121 21.29 1.86 -7.94
CA HIS A 121 22.72 1.99 -7.72
C HIS A 121 23.24 0.71 -7.07
N TYR A 122 24.27 0.14 -7.66
CA TYR A 122 24.95 -1.04 -7.16
C TYR A 122 26.35 -0.68 -6.68
N GLU A 123 27.14 -1.67 -6.28
CA GLU A 123 28.48 -1.46 -5.76
C GLU A 123 29.46 -0.94 -6.83
N SER A 124 29.33 -1.39 -8.09
CA SER A 124 30.26 -1.08 -9.18
C SER A 124 29.60 -0.55 -10.46
N SER A 125 28.31 -0.43 -10.49
CA SER A 125 27.55 0.04 -11.67
C SER A 125 26.23 0.62 -11.26
N ASN A 126 25.57 1.28 -12.19
CA ASN A 126 24.21 1.79 -12.00
C ASN A 126 23.36 1.45 -13.21
N GLU A 127 22.06 1.31 -13.01
CA GLU A 127 21.12 1.08 -14.11
C GLU A 127 19.88 1.96 -13.97
N ILE A 128 19.26 2.22 -15.09
CA ILE A 128 18.03 2.99 -15.16
C ILE A 128 17.03 2.30 -16.08
N TYR A 129 15.80 2.22 -15.63
CA TYR A 129 14.64 1.85 -16.43
C TYR A 129 13.88 3.11 -16.79
N ILE A 130 13.57 3.30 -18.06
CA ILE A 130 12.80 4.44 -18.56
C ILE A 130 11.69 3.92 -19.47
N GLY A 131 10.50 4.46 -19.31
CA GLY A 131 9.39 4.04 -20.18
C GLY A 131 8.05 4.67 -19.86
N SER A 132 7.00 3.91 -20.07
CA SER A 132 5.63 4.36 -19.88
C SER A 132 5.01 3.97 -18.54
N SER A 133 5.64 3.06 -17.76
CA SER A 133 5.06 2.47 -16.55
C SER A 133 5.11 3.39 -15.33
N ASN A 134 3.96 3.80 -14.84
CA ASN A 134 3.80 4.36 -13.50
C ASN A 134 3.68 3.24 -12.44
N ILE A 135 3.64 3.61 -11.16
CA ILE A 135 3.38 2.65 -10.09
C ILE A 135 1.86 2.41 -9.96
N SER A 136 1.35 1.51 -10.81
CA SER A 136 0.03 0.90 -10.74
C SER A 136 0.14 -0.60 -11.02
N LYS A 137 -0.82 -1.42 -10.54
CA LYS A 137 -0.79 -2.88 -10.77
C LYS A 137 -0.76 -3.17 -12.28
N SER A 138 -1.67 -2.57 -13.02
CA SER A 138 -1.78 -2.78 -14.48
C SER A 138 -0.48 -2.40 -15.21
N ALA A 139 0.12 -1.25 -14.92
CA ALA A 139 1.36 -0.84 -15.58
C ALA A 139 2.56 -1.73 -15.22
N LEU A 140 2.54 -2.36 -14.06
CA LEU A 140 3.64 -3.21 -13.62
C LEU A 140 3.52 -4.67 -14.10
N THR A 141 2.30 -5.20 -14.32
CA THR A 141 2.09 -6.66 -14.50
C THR A 141 1.22 -7.10 -15.67
N SER A 142 0.32 -6.27 -16.19
CA SER A 142 -0.68 -6.73 -17.18
C SER A 142 -0.88 -5.79 -18.34
N GLY A 143 -0.56 -4.51 -18.16
CA GLY A 143 -0.67 -3.52 -19.22
C GLY A 143 0.41 -3.69 -20.28
N ILE A 144 0.07 -3.28 -21.53
CA ILE A 144 1.07 -3.13 -22.59
C ILE A 144 1.83 -1.84 -22.29
N GLU A 145 3.00 -1.98 -21.71
CA GLU A 145 3.87 -0.88 -21.33
C GLU A 145 5.27 -1.11 -21.92
N TRP A 146 5.86 -0.08 -22.47
CA TRP A 146 7.19 -0.17 -23.03
C TRP A 146 8.19 0.49 -22.10
N ASN A 147 9.17 -0.30 -21.67
CA ASN A 147 10.26 0.18 -20.85
C ASN A 147 11.59 -0.35 -21.41
N TYR A 148 12.62 0.46 -21.27
CA TYR A 148 13.98 0.11 -21.66
C TYR A 148 14.93 0.30 -20.48
N ARG A 149 15.83 -0.66 -20.30
CA ARG A 149 16.87 -0.62 -19.28
C ARG A 149 18.23 -0.42 -19.93
N PHE A 150 19.03 0.46 -19.38
CA PHE A 150 20.45 0.58 -19.70
C PHE A 150 21.26 0.90 -18.45
N SER A 151 22.58 0.72 -18.52
CA SER A 151 23.53 0.96 -17.44
C SER A 151 24.50 2.07 -17.80
N ASP A 152 25.10 2.68 -16.77
CA ASP A 152 26.19 3.63 -16.90
C ASP A 152 27.44 3.03 -17.56
N THR A 153 27.62 1.71 -17.48
CA THR A 153 28.72 1.00 -18.14
C THR A 153 28.54 0.91 -19.64
N LEU A 154 27.29 0.96 -20.15
CA LEU A 154 26.98 0.92 -21.58
C LEU A 154 26.79 2.31 -22.17
N ASP A 155 26.14 3.21 -21.45
CA ASP A 155 25.85 4.57 -21.90
C ASP A 155 25.97 5.57 -20.74
N LYS A 156 27.19 5.82 -20.34
CA LYS A 156 27.53 6.70 -19.21
C LYS A 156 26.96 8.11 -19.39
N LYS A 157 27.08 8.68 -20.57
CA LYS A 157 26.68 10.06 -20.85
C LYS A 157 25.18 10.28 -20.63
N ASN A 158 24.36 9.38 -21.17
CA ASN A 158 22.90 9.50 -21.03
C ASN A 158 22.47 9.12 -19.61
N TYR A 159 23.10 8.16 -18.97
CA TYR A 159 22.86 7.86 -17.56
C TYR A 159 23.08 9.10 -16.67
N GLU A 160 24.24 9.74 -16.80
CA GLU A 160 24.57 10.96 -16.03
C GLU A 160 23.58 12.11 -16.25
N LEU A 161 23.10 12.29 -17.48
CA LEU A 161 22.10 13.31 -17.80
C LEU A 161 20.75 13.03 -17.11
N PHE A 162 20.25 11.79 -17.16
CA PHE A 162 19.02 11.42 -16.48
C PHE A 162 19.14 11.53 -14.96
N TYR A 163 20.25 11.05 -14.42
CA TYR A 163 20.50 11.10 -12.98
C TYR A 163 20.64 12.53 -12.47
N ALA A 164 21.38 13.37 -13.16
CA ALA A 164 21.49 14.79 -12.81
C ALA A 164 20.14 15.51 -12.86
N THR A 165 19.30 15.18 -13.84
CA THR A 165 17.94 15.71 -13.93
C THR A 165 17.07 15.21 -12.76
N PHE A 166 17.19 13.94 -12.39
CA PHE A 166 16.50 13.42 -11.20
C PHE A 166 16.93 14.17 -9.94
N GLU A 167 18.23 14.36 -9.72
CA GLU A 167 18.77 15.10 -8.56
C GLU A 167 18.23 16.54 -8.49
N ASP A 168 18.24 17.25 -9.63
CA ASP A 168 17.71 18.61 -9.70
C ASP A 168 16.22 18.67 -9.36
N LEU A 169 15.40 17.81 -9.99
CA LEU A 169 13.97 17.76 -9.72
C LEU A 169 13.67 17.35 -8.27
N PHE A 170 14.43 16.41 -7.73
CA PHE A 170 14.25 15.91 -6.38
C PHE A 170 14.63 16.94 -5.32
N LEU A 171 15.73 17.65 -5.50
CA LEU A 171 16.24 18.57 -4.50
C LEU A 171 15.63 19.99 -4.61
N ASN A 172 15.44 20.48 -5.83
CA ASN A 172 15.14 21.87 -6.08
C ASN A 172 13.67 22.12 -6.49
N HIS A 173 12.95 21.10 -6.99
CA HIS A 173 11.61 21.25 -7.56
C HIS A 173 10.55 20.37 -6.89
N SER A 174 10.81 19.92 -5.66
CA SER A 174 9.91 19.08 -4.90
C SER A 174 9.78 19.49 -3.44
N ILE A 175 8.72 19.03 -2.81
CA ILE A 175 8.49 19.17 -1.37
C ILE A 175 8.46 17.80 -0.72
N ILE A 176 8.96 17.71 0.51
CA ILE A 176 8.88 16.50 1.33
C ILE A 176 7.41 16.28 1.69
N ILE A 177 6.94 15.05 1.56
CA ILE A 177 5.62 14.64 2.06
C ILE A 177 5.76 14.25 3.52
N ASP A 178 5.63 15.22 4.40
CA ASP A 178 5.42 15.00 5.84
C ASP A 178 3.94 14.81 6.15
N ASP A 179 3.59 14.66 7.43
CA ASP A 179 2.21 14.40 7.86
C ASP A 179 1.27 15.58 7.58
N GLU A 180 1.77 16.82 7.65
CA GLU A 180 0.96 18.00 7.36
C GLU A 180 0.67 18.09 5.85
N GLU A 181 1.69 17.91 5.02
CA GLU A 181 1.54 17.89 3.57
C GLU A 181 0.61 16.74 3.12
N LEU A 182 0.76 15.57 3.72
CA LEU A 182 -0.08 14.41 3.42
C LEU A 182 -1.55 14.67 3.77
N LYS A 183 -1.83 15.25 4.94
CA LYS A 183 -3.17 15.70 5.35
C LYS A 183 -3.73 16.78 4.41
N ARG A 184 -2.90 17.75 4.02
CA ARG A 184 -3.26 18.81 3.07
C ARG A 184 -3.60 18.24 1.70
N TYR A 185 -2.76 17.36 1.19
CA TYR A 185 -2.96 16.69 -0.09
C TYR A 185 -4.26 15.86 -0.09
N SER A 186 -4.47 15.03 0.92
CA SER A 186 -5.65 14.17 1.03
C SER A 186 -6.95 15.00 1.09
N LYS A 187 -6.96 16.07 1.86
CA LYS A 187 -8.11 16.97 1.97
C LYS A 187 -8.46 17.68 0.65
N ALA A 188 -7.44 18.03 -0.12
CA ALA A 188 -7.62 18.72 -1.41
C ALA A 188 -7.95 17.77 -2.55
N TRP A 189 -7.61 16.49 -2.42
CA TRP A 189 -7.71 15.50 -3.49
C TRP A 189 -9.16 15.17 -3.83
N LYS A 190 -9.45 15.20 -5.12
CA LYS A 190 -10.75 14.76 -5.67
C LYS A 190 -10.49 13.64 -6.66
N LYS A 191 -11.17 12.51 -6.48
CA LYS A 191 -11.04 11.37 -7.39
C LYS A 191 -11.34 11.79 -8.83
N PRO A 192 -10.35 11.79 -9.74
CA PRO A 192 -10.57 12.20 -11.12
C PRO A 192 -11.42 11.17 -11.87
N ALA A 193 -12.13 11.62 -12.92
CA ALA A 193 -12.94 10.72 -13.75
C ALA A 193 -12.10 9.62 -14.39
N VAL A 194 -10.90 9.96 -14.88
CA VAL A 194 -9.92 9.03 -15.48
C VAL A 194 -9.52 7.90 -14.53
N SER A 195 -9.51 8.13 -13.22
CA SER A 195 -9.15 7.05 -12.27
C SER A 195 -10.17 5.92 -12.20
N ARG A 196 -11.39 6.12 -12.71
CA ARG A 196 -12.39 5.03 -12.83
C ARG A 196 -12.00 4.04 -13.93
N ASP A 197 -11.45 4.54 -15.01
CA ASP A 197 -11.05 3.68 -16.15
C ASP A 197 -9.75 2.95 -15.82
N LEU A 198 -8.79 3.61 -15.19
CA LEU A 198 -7.57 2.97 -14.69
C LEU A 198 -7.88 1.88 -13.64
N ALA A 199 -8.83 2.13 -12.74
CA ALA A 199 -9.24 1.15 -11.73
C ALA A 199 -9.89 -0.11 -12.32
N LYS A 200 -10.51 -0.04 -13.49
CA LYS A 200 -11.06 -1.23 -14.18
C LYS A 200 -9.95 -2.20 -14.57
N TYR A 201 -8.84 -1.70 -15.08
CA TYR A 201 -7.69 -2.54 -15.44
C TYR A 201 -7.00 -3.12 -14.20
N ASP A 202 -6.96 -2.40 -13.08
CA ASP A 202 -6.38 -2.88 -11.83
C ASP A 202 -7.24 -3.96 -11.13
N THR A 203 -8.56 -4.00 -11.37
CA THR A 203 -9.50 -4.92 -10.72
C THR A 203 -9.88 -6.12 -11.59
N ALA A 204 -9.70 -6.05 -12.91
CA ALA A 204 -10.13 -7.09 -13.84
C ALA A 204 -9.45 -8.45 -13.60
N GLU A 205 -8.21 -8.45 -13.15
CA GLU A 205 -7.41 -9.66 -12.91
C GLU A 205 -7.67 -10.33 -11.56
N ASP A 206 -8.24 -9.63 -10.56
CA ASP A 206 -8.64 -10.26 -9.31
C ASP A 206 -9.72 -11.36 -9.51
N ASN A 207 -10.31 -11.45 -10.72
CA ASN A 207 -11.29 -12.48 -11.07
C ASN A 207 -10.67 -13.70 -11.77
N GLU A 208 -9.51 -13.58 -12.42
CA GLU A 208 -8.83 -14.72 -13.07
C GLU A 208 -8.00 -15.57 -12.10
N ASP A 209 -7.40 -14.94 -11.09
CA ASP A 209 -6.64 -15.63 -10.04
C ASP A 209 -7.53 -16.41 -9.03
N ARG A 210 -8.87 -16.29 -9.14
CA ARG A 210 -9.80 -17.03 -8.25
C ARG A 210 -9.91 -18.51 -8.56
N ASN A 211 -9.35 -19.00 -9.65
CA ASN A 211 -9.48 -20.40 -10.09
C ASN A 211 -8.29 -21.30 -9.77
N THR A 212 -7.25 -20.79 -9.12
CA THR A 212 -6.12 -21.60 -8.69
C THR A 212 -5.87 -21.45 -7.20
N GLU A 213 -6.23 -22.52 -6.48
CA GLU A 213 -5.94 -22.81 -5.07
C GLU A 213 -6.62 -21.93 -4.01
N ASN A 214 -7.13 -22.59 -2.96
CA ASN A 214 -7.62 -22.06 -1.68
C ASN A 214 -6.60 -21.17 -0.95
N VAL A 215 -6.13 -20.09 -1.57
CA VAL A 215 -5.39 -19.04 -0.90
C VAL A 215 -6.42 -18.24 -0.10
N ARG A 216 -6.43 -18.42 1.22
CA ARG A 216 -7.21 -17.62 2.16
C ARG A 216 -6.98 -16.15 1.84
N MET A 217 -8.00 -15.48 1.30
CA MET A 217 -7.93 -14.05 1.01
C MET A 217 -7.67 -13.30 2.32
N LEU A 218 -6.46 -12.83 2.52
CA LEU A 218 -6.13 -11.93 3.62
C LEU A 218 -6.83 -10.60 3.36
N TYR A 219 -7.85 -10.29 4.16
CA TYR A 219 -8.49 -8.99 4.12
C TYR A 219 -7.48 -7.90 4.49
N ARG A 220 -7.40 -6.86 3.66
CA ARG A 220 -6.47 -5.74 3.86
C ARG A 220 -7.22 -4.41 3.81
N PRO A 221 -6.83 -3.40 4.60
CA PRO A 221 -7.43 -2.07 4.53
C PRO A 221 -7.20 -1.45 3.15
N ARG A 222 -8.15 -0.67 2.64
CA ARG A 222 -8.09 -0.06 1.29
C ARG A 222 -8.59 1.39 1.33
N GLY A 223 -8.05 2.22 0.44
CA GLY A 223 -8.50 3.59 0.25
C GLY A 223 -8.53 4.39 1.56
N ALA A 224 -9.66 5.03 1.85
CA ALA A 224 -9.83 5.85 3.06
C ALA A 224 -9.66 5.08 4.39
N GLN A 225 -9.72 3.74 4.39
CA GLN A 225 -9.41 2.96 5.59
C GLN A 225 -7.93 3.07 5.98
N ILE A 226 -7.02 3.13 5.00
CA ILE A 226 -5.57 3.27 5.24
C ILE A 226 -5.30 4.62 5.91
N GLU A 227 -5.88 5.69 5.37
CA GLU A 227 -5.79 7.03 5.95
C GLU A 227 -6.33 7.08 7.39
N ALA A 228 -7.51 6.51 7.61
CA ALA A 228 -8.12 6.49 8.94
C ALA A 228 -7.29 5.68 9.96
N LEU A 229 -6.73 4.54 9.56
CA LEU A 229 -5.85 3.73 10.42
C LEU A 229 -4.57 4.47 10.76
N TYR A 230 -3.98 5.16 9.78
CA TYR A 230 -2.81 5.99 10.00
C TYR A 230 -3.12 7.09 11.02
N ALA A 231 -4.19 7.86 10.82
CA ALA A 231 -4.60 8.93 11.73
C ALA A 231 -4.90 8.43 13.16
N LEU A 232 -5.52 7.25 13.30
CA LEU A 232 -5.74 6.62 14.60
C LEU A 232 -4.45 6.19 15.28
N GLN A 233 -3.47 5.72 14.52
CA GLN A 233 -2.15 5.35 15.04
C GLN A 233 -1.40 6.59 15.54
N GLU A 234 -1.32 7.65 14.73
CA GLU A 234 -0.68 8.93 15.11
C GLU A 234 -1.32 9.51 16.37
N SER A 235 -2.65 9.58 16.44
CA SER A 235 -3.36 10.07 17.64
C SER A 235 -2.98 9.30 18.90
N ARG A 236 -2.76 7.98 18.79
CA ARG A 236 -2.31 7.16 19.95
C ARG A 236 -0.85 7.43 20.32
N MET A 237 0.01 7.66 19.34
CA MET A 237 1.41 8.04 19.59
C MET A 237 1.49 9.40 20.30
N GLU A 238 0.56 10.32 20.01
CA GLU A 238 0.38 11.60 20.69
C GLU A 238 -0.28 11.45 22.10
N GLY A 239 -0.60 10.23 22.53
CA GLY A 239 -1.16 9.95 23.85
C GLY A 239 -2.68 9.99 23.93
N ALA A 240 -3.41 10.07 22.82
CA ALA A 240 -4.86 10.04 22.82
C ALA A 240 -5.39 8.65 23.24
N THR A 241 -6.28 8.64 24.24
CA THR A 241 -6.95 7.42 24.71
C THR A 241 -8.33 7.21 24.08
N LYS A 242 -8.82 8.19 23.32
CA LYS A 242 -10.12 8.18 22.65
C LYS A 242 -9.97 8.79 21.27
N GLY A 243 -10.71 8.26 20.29
CA GLY A 243 -10.74 8.78 18.93
C GLY A 243 -12.16 8.75 18.38
N LEU A 244 -12.50 9.74 17.54
CA LEU A 244 -13.75 9.78 16.78
C LEU A 244 -13.43 9.65 15.30
N VAL A 245 -13.96 8.60 14.66
CA VAL A 245 -13.87 8.41 13.21
C VAL A 245 -15.19 8.80 12.55
N TYR A 246 -15.18 9.91 11.83
CA TYR A 246 -16.30 10.32 11.00
C TYR A 246 -16.08 9.90 9.56
N ALA A 247 -16.92 9.03 9.04
CA ALA A 247 -16.72 8.44 7.71
C ALA A 247 -18.04 8.19 6.99
N ALA A 248 -18.05 8.38 5.66
CA ALA A 248 -19.21 8.16 4.81
C ALA A 248 -19.73 6.70 4.87
N THR A 249 -20.96 6.49 4.46
CA THR A 249 -21.50 5.13 4.25
C THR A 249 -20.75 4.43 3.12
N GLY A 250 -20.57 3.12 3.23
CA GLY A 250 -19.94 2.31 2.17
C GLY A 250 -18.41 2.21 2.23
N ILE A 251 -17.70 2.98 3.05
CA ILE A 251 -16.25 2.85 3.19
C ILE A 251 -15.80 1.59 3.97
N GLY A 252 -16.73 0.83 4.53
CA GLY A 252 -16.41 -0.34 5.34
C GLY A 252 -15.97 -0.02 6.76
N LYS A 253 -16.72 0.84 7.49
CA LYS A 253 -16.42 1.23 8.89
C LYS A 253 -16.23 0.04 9.83
N THR A 254 -17.00 -1.02 9.65
CA THR A 254 -16.89 -2.24 10.47
C THR A 254 -15.54 -2.97 10.23
N TYR A 255 -15.12 -3.05 8.97
CA TYR A 255 -13.78 -3.56 8.63
C TYR A 255 -12.67 -2.66 9.18
N LEU A 256 -12.86 -1.34 9.12
CA LEU A 256 -11.91 -0.39 9.72
C LEU A 256 -11.74 -0.67 11.23
N ALA A 257 -12.84 -0.85 11.96
CA ALA A 257 -12.80 -1.20 13.38
C ALA A 257 -12.10 -2.57 13.61
N ALA A 258 -12.37 -3.55 12.75
CA ALA A 258 -11.71 -4.86 12.82
C ALA A 258 -10.19 -4.75 12.58
N PHE A 259 -9.74 -3.98 11.58
CA PHE A 259 -8.32 -3.74 11.31
C PHE A 259 -7.63 -3.00 12.45
N ASP A 260 -8.23 -1.91 12.95
CA ASP A 260 -7.66 -1.10 14.03
C ASP A 260 -7.52 -1.90 15.32
N SER A 261 -8.48 -2.76 15.60
CA SER A 261 -8.49 -3.61 16.80
C SER A 261 -7.65 -4.89 16.70
N ALA A 262 -7.13 -5.24 15.51
CA ALA A 262 -6.46 -6.53 15.28
C ALA A 262 -5.22 -6.78 16.17
N LYS A 263 -4.57 -5.70 16.62
CA LYS A 263 -3.39 -5.74 17.49
C LYS A 263 -3.69 -5.97 18.98
N TYR A 264 -4.96 -5.86 19.41
CA TYR A 264 -5.34 -6.01 20.80
C TYR A 264 -5.83 -7.44 21.07
N GLU A 265 -5.43 -8.01 22.21
CA GLU A 265 -5.84 -9.35 22.62
C GLU A 265 -7.33 -9.41 22.95
N ARG A 266 -7.84 -8.39 23.63
CA ARG A 266 -9.25 -8.31 24.01
C ARG A 266 -9.92 -7.08 23.41
N VAL A 267 -11.07 -7.28 22.79
CA VAL A 267 -11.86 -6.25 22.11
C VAL A 267 -13.32 -6.34 22.49
N LEU A 268 -13.91 -5.20 22.83
CA LEU A 268 -15.34 -5.05 23.02
C LEU A 268 -15.90 -4.19 21.88
N PHE A 269 -16.73 -4.80 21.04
CA PHE A 269 -17.49 -4.09 20.00
C PHE A 269 -18.91 -3.87 20.47
N VAL A 270 -19.36 -2.61 20.48
CA VAL A 270 -20.68 -2.25 21.01
C VAL A 270 -21.56 -1.64 19.92
N ALA A 271 -22.77 -2.14 19.77
CA ALA A 271 -23.78 -1.56 18.88
C ALA A 271 -25.19 -1.70 19.46
N HIS A 272 -26.13 -0.95 18.89
CA HIS A 272 -27.50 -0.91 19.38
C HIS A 272 -28.45 -1.95 18.77
N ARG A 273 -28.07 -2.55 17.62
CA ARG A 273 -28.86 -3.56 16.89
C ARG A 273 -28.13 -4.89 16.78
N GLU A 274 -28.86 -5.98 16.97
CA GLU A 274 -28.35 -7.35 16.85
C GLU A 274 -27.76 -7.64 15.44
N GLU A 275 -28.41 -7.14 14.38
CA GLU A 275 -27.94 -7.33 13.01
C GLU A 275 -26.55 -6.71 12.79
N ILE A 276 -26.28 -5.53 13.40
CA ILE A 276 -24.97 -4.88 13.31
C ILE A 276 -23.91 -5.72 14.03
N LEU A 277 -24.24 -6.29 15.19
CA LEU A 277 -23.32 -7.16 15.93
C LEU A 277 -22.94 -8.40 15.12
N LYS A 278 -23.94 -9.07 14.51
CA LYS A 278 -23.71 -10.25 13.66
C LYS A 278 -22.87 -9.93 12.41
N GLN A 279 -23.15 -8.82 11.73
CA GLN A 279 -22.34 -8.37 10.60
C GLN A 279 -20.91 -8.01 11.02
N ALA A 280 -20.75 -7.39 12.19
CA ALA A 280 -19.45 -7.06 12.73
C ALA A 280 -18.65 -8.33 13.05
N ALA A 281 -19.26 -9.35 13.64
CA ALA A 281 -18.61 -10.62 13.94
C ALA A 281 -18.00 -11.27 12.68
N VAL A 282 -18.73 -11.25 11.56
CA VAL A 282 -18.20 -11.75 10.27
C VAL A 282 -16.98 -10.94 9.82
N SER A 283 -17.04 -9.60 9.92
CA SER A 283 -15.93 -8.75 9.51
C SER A 283 -14.68 -8.95 10.38
N PHE A 284 -14.86 -9.07 11.69
CA PHE A 284 -13.78 -9.34 12.64
C PHE A 284 -13.17 -10.72 12.45
N LYS A 285 -14.00 -11.75 12.23
CA LYS A 285 -13.53 -13.10 11.88
C LYS A 285 -12.65 -13.09 10.64
N ASN A 286 -13.07 -12.40 9.58
CA ASN A 286 -12.33 -12.30 8.34
C ASN A 286 -10.97 -11.60 8.50
N VAL A 287 -10.89 -10.57 9.34
CA VAL A 287 -9.67 -9.79 9.57
C VAL A 287 -8.72 -10.51 10.53
N ARG A 288 -9.24 -11.00 11.66
CA ARG A 288 -8.43 -11.62 12.73
C ARG A 288 -8.13 -13.10 12.46
N ASN A 289 -8.82 -13.71 11.50
CA ASN A 289 -8.75 -15.15 11.21
C ASN A 289 -8.92 -16.03 12.47
N SER A 290 -9.85 -15.66 13.34
CA SER A 290 -10.11 -16.31 14.63
C SER A 290 -11.60 -16.57 14.81
N GLU A 291 -11.93 -17.70 15.41
CA GLU A 291 -13.27 -18.08 15.86
C GLU A 291 -13.51 -17.76 17.35
N ASP A 292 -12.55 -17.15 18.03
CA ASP A 292 -12.64 -16.82 19.45
C ASP A 292 -13.39 -15.51 19.66
N TYR A 293 -14.68 -15.54 19.41
CA TYR A 293 -15.60 -14.44 19.65
C TYR A 293 -16.89 -14.91 20.31
N GLY A 294 -17.58 -14.00 20.99
CA GLY A 294 -18.84 -14.25 21.67
C GLY A 294 -19.77 -13.06 21.63
N PHE A 295 -21.01 -13.27 22.05
CA PHE A 295 -22.03 -12.25 22.13
C PHE A 295 -22.43 -11.95 23.57
N PHE A 296 -22.65 -10.66 23.84
CA PHE A 296 -23.18 -10.18 25.10
C PHE A 296 -24.42 -9.32 24.85
N ASP A 297 -25.54 -9.99 24.69
CA ASP A 297 -26.81 -9.38 24.30
C ASP A 297 -28.00 -9.90 25.16
N GLY A 298 -29.22 -9.80 24.66
CA GLY A 298 -30.41 -10.28 25.32
C GLY A 298 -30.48 -11.80 25.53
N LYS A 299 -29.70 -12.56 24.72
CA LYS A 299 -29.76 -14.03 24.66
C LYS A 299 -28.52 -14.71 25.21
N GLU A 300 -27.34 -14.15 24.84
CA GLU A 300 -26.03 -14.70 25.18
C GLU A 300 -25.28 -13.79 26.14
N LYS A 301 -24.40 -14.36 26.97
CA LYS A 301 -23.64 -13.65 28.01
C LYS A 301 -22.19 -14.07 28.06
N ASP A 302 -21.57 -14.23 26.88
CA ASP A 302 -20.16 -14.59 26.78
C ASP A 302 -19.26 -13.49 27.38
N ARG A 303 -18.28 -13.87 28.18
CA ARG A 303 -17.32 -12.94 28.82
C ARG A 303 -15.86 -13.32 28.61
N ASP A 304 -15.59 -14.58 28.26
CA ASP A 304 -14.23 -15.15 28.24
C ASP A 304 -13.63 -15.22 26.83
N LYS A 305 -14.29 -14.56 25.84
CA LYS A 305 -13.83 -14.53 24.46
C LYS A 305 -12.90 -13.32 24.21
N SER A 306 -11.99 -13.47 23.27
CA SER A 306 -11.08 -12.38 22.87
C SER A 306 -11.83 -11.22 22.22
N VAL A 307 -12.89 -11.48 21.49
CA VAL A 307 -13.76 -10.43 20.91
C VAL A 307 -15.19 -10.63 21.39
N ILE A 308 -15.72 -9.63 22.08
CA ILE A 308 -17.11 -9.62 22.57
C ILE A 308 -17.92 -8.61 21.77
N PHE A 309 -19.03 -9.06 21.19
CA PHE A 309 -20.02 -8.22 20.51
C PHE A 309 -21.20 -7.96 21.44
N ALA A 310 -21.31 -6.74 21.96
CA ALA A 310 -22.28 -6.44 22.99
C ALA A 310 -23.34 -5.44 22.54
N SER A 311 -24.60 -5.65 22.98
CA SER A 311 -25.65 -4.67 22.76
C SER A 311 -25.61 -3.56 23.82
N VAL A 312 -25.79 -2.30 23.38
CA VAL A 312 -25.90 -1.14 24.29
C VAL A 312 -26.96 -1.39 25.37
N ALA A 313 -28.12 -1.94 24.99
CA ALA A 313 -29.24 -2.20 25.91
C ALA A 313 -28.89 -3.22 26.99
N THR A 314 -28.02 -4.18 26.74
CA THR A 314 -27.57 -5.16 27.72
C THR A 314 -26.50 -4.57 28.62
N LEU A 315 -25.44 -3.94 28.04
CA LEU A 315 -24.37 -3.33 28.81
C LEU A 315 -24.84 -2.19 29.72
N GLY A 316 -25.85 -1.44 29.32
CA GLY A 316 -26.39 -0.33 30.10
C GLY A 316 -27.23 -0.75 31.30
N ARG A 317 -27.41 -2.04 31.59
CA ARG A 317 -28.08 -2.50 32.81
C ARG A 317 -27.13 -2.31 34.01
N THR A 318 -27.72 -1.82 35.14
CA THR A 318 -26.97 -1.49 36.35
C THR A 318 -26.14 -2.66 36.89
N GLU A 319 -26.61 -3.90 36.69
CA GLU A 319 -25.94 -5.13 37.11
C GLU A 319 -24.59 -5.39 36.41
N TYR A 320 -24.31 -4.69 35.26
CA TYR A 320 -23.07 -4.85 34.48
C TYR A 320 -22.19 -3.60 34.49
N LEU A 321 -22.58 -2.53 35.18
CA LEU A 321 -21.87 -1.26 35.26
C LEU A 321 -20.94 -1.15 36.48
N ASN A 322 -20.95 -2.14 37.38
CA ASN A 322 -20.13 -2.20 38.61
C ASN A 322 -18.93 -3.14 38.45
#